data_bf67d6e782bb572473f4796de0c105aa
#
_entry.id   bf67d6e782bb572473f4796de0c105aa
#
_cell.length_a   1.000
_cell.length_b   1.000
_cell.length_c   1.000
_cell.angle_alpha   90.00
_cell.angle_beta   90.00
_cell.angle_gamma   90.00
#
_symmetry.space_group_name_H-M   'P 1'
#
loop_
_entity.id
_entity.type
_entity.pdbx_description
1 polymer ?
#
loop_
_entity_poly.entity_id
_entity_poly.type
_entity_poly.pdbx_seq_one_letter_code
_entity_poly.pdbx_strand_id
1 'polypeptide(L)'
;MNGKQRIVSALNLEPVDRTPVWFMRQAGRHLPEYRKLAADHNFWERCMDVDLCTKITLQPLERYKKIDAAIIFSDILTPLPSLGYDVEYGGGIRISDFNLDDVDDWTNFSARKHAPWAADGLKSVGEVVGETNARLGFVGSPWTICMYLLSGGTGDKDFHNARAKIYSNPEKAKHMLMKMGEIVGDLLADQVLHGGADAVQL
;
A
#
# COMPACT_ATOMS: atom_id res chain seq x y z
N MET A 1 24.24 -15.24 -1.74
CA MET A 1 23.47 -14.04 -2.14
C MET A 1 22.89 -13.40 -0.90
N ASN A 2 22.81 -12.07 -0.84
CA ASN A 2 22.04 -11.37 0.20
C ASN A 2 20.53 -11.35 -0.16
N GLY A 3 19.69 -10.81 0.72
CA GLY A 3 18.23 -10.80 0.53
C GLY A 3 17.80 -10.05 -0.73
N LYS A 4 18.36 -8.85 -0.95
CA LYS A 4 18.07 -8.02 -2.13
C LYS A 4 18.44 -8.76 -3.43
N GLN A 5 19.67 -9.24 -3.53
CA GLN A 5 20.10 -9.98 -4.72
C GLN A 5 19.18 -11.17 -5.01
N ARG A 6 18.79 -11.92 -3.97
CA ARG A 6 17.93 -13.10 -4.11
C ARG A 6 16.53 -12.74 -4.62
N ILE A 7 15.89 -11.69 -4.08
CA ILE A 7 14.58 -11.22 -4.55
C ILE A 7 14.67 -10.74 -5.99
N VAL A 8 15.64 -9.86 -6.31
CA VAL A 8 15.76 -9.26 -7.65
C VAL A 8 16.09 -10.33 -8.70
N SER A 9 17.05 -11.24 -8.42
CA SER A 9 17.36 -12.33 -9.34
C SER A 9 16.18 -13.27 -9.57
N ALA A 10 15.42 -13.62 -8.51
CA ALA A 10 14.24 -14.46 -8.68
C ALA A 10 13.16 -13.80 -9.54
N LEU A 11 12.94 -12.49 -9.37
CA LEU A 11 11.98 -11.71 -10.20
C LEU A 11 12.43 -11.61 -11.65
N ASN A 12 13.75 -11.59 -11.90
CA ASN A 12 14.34 -11.60 -13.25
C ASN A 12 14.48 -13.02 -13.85
N LEU A 13 13.94 -14.05 -13.18
CA LEU A 13 14.04 -15.47 -13.60
C LEU A 13 15.50 -15.97 -13.67
N GLU A 14 16.39 -15.37 -12.87
CA GLU A 14 17.79 -15.77 -12.74
C GLU A 14 17.96 -16.81 -11.63
N PRO A 15 19.04 -17.64 -11.69
CA PRO A 15 19.34 -18.62 -10.64
C PRO A 15 19.55 -17.96 -9.27
N VAL A 16 18.99 -18.57 -8.23
CA VAL A 16 19.14 -18.16 -6.83
C VAL A 16 19.69 -19.31 -5.98
N ASP A 17 20.40 -18.97 -4.88
CA ASP A 17 20.96 -19.95 -3.95
C ASP A 17 19.89 -20.67 -3.09
N ARG A 18 18.74 -20.06 -2.89
CA ARG A 18 17.52 -20.60 -2.26
C ARG A 18 16.31 -19.77 -2.63
N THR A 19 15.13 -20.30 -2.44
CA THR A 19 13.87 -19.54 -2.58
C THR A 19 13.88 -18.30 -1.68
N PRO A 20 13.64 -17.08 -2.22
CA PRO A 20 13.49 -15.87 -1.43
C PRO A 20 12.23 -15.94 -0.54
N VAL A 21 12.32 -15.35 0.64
CA VAL A 21 11.23 -15.38 1.63
C VAL A 21 10.91 -13.99 2.14
N TRP A 22 9.65 -13.61 2.03
CA TRP A 22 9.03 -12.47 2.69
C TRP A 22 7.54 -12.75 2.92
N PHE A 23 6.88 -11.99 3.77
CA PHE A 23 5.45 -12.16 4.04
C PHE A 23 4.74 -10.82 3.91
N MET A 24 3.62 -10.79 3.18
CA MET A 24 2.84 -9.58 2.94
C MET A 24 2.45 -8.85 4.25
N ARG A 25 2.17 -9.58 5.32
CA ARG A 25 1.82 -9.03 6.64
C ARG A 25 2.85 -9.38 7.70
N GLN A 26 4.14 -9.25 7.35
CA GLN A 26 5.23 -9.52 8.28
C GLN A 26 5.32 -8.51 9.43
N ALA A 27 4.94 -7.24 9.23
CA ALA A 27 4.70 -6.29 10.32
C ALA A 27 3.23 -6.38 10.78
N GLY A 28 2.96 -6.21 12.07
CA GLY A 28 1.59 -6.20 12.55
C GLY A 28 1.40 -6.70 13.99
N ARG A 29 0.15 -6.93 14.37
CA ARG A 29 -0.30 -7.19 15.75
C ARG A 29 0.27 -8.44 16.40
N HIS A 30 0.87 -9.37 15.67
CA HIS A 30 1.59 -10.52 16.25
C HIS A 30 2.91 -10.10 16.90
N LEU A 31 3.49 -8.94 16.50
CA LEU A 31 4.72 -8.40 17.07
C LEU A 31 4.40 -7.57 18.35
N PRO A 32 4.99 -7.88 19.52
CA PRO A 32 4.82 -7.08 20.74
C PRO A 32 5.25 -5.62 20.55
N GLU A 33 6.37 -5.39 19.85
CA GLU A 33 6.90 -4.06 19.53
C GLU A 33 5.94 -3.24 18.67
N TYR A 34 5.25 -3.87 17.72
CA TYR A 34 4.20 -3.22 16.94
C TYR A 34 3.01 -2.81 17.83
N ARG A 35 2.56 -3.73 18.73
CA ARG A 35 1.43 -3.42 19.60
C ARG A 35 1.68 -2.23 20.54
N LYS A 36 2.94 -2.01 20.97
CA LYS A 36 3.32 -0.83 21.75
C LYS A 36 3.12 0.45 20.95
N LEU A 37 3.60 0.51 19.72
CA LEU A 37 3.40 1.67 18.84
C LEU A 37 1.92 1.88 18.49
N ALA A 38 1.18 0.80 18.27
CA ALA A 38 -0.23 0.87 17.91
C ALA A 38 -1.14 1.30 19.07
N ALA A 39 -0.67 1.29 20.32
CA ALA A 39 -1.42 1.80 21.47
C ALA A 39 -1.44 3.34 21.49
N ASP A 40 -0.38 3.99 21.02
CA ASP A 40 -0.17 5.44 21.13
C ASP A 40 -0.50 6.19 19.82
N HIS A 41 -0.60 5.48 18.70
CA HIS A 41 -0.78 6.06 17.37
C HIS A 41 -1.92 5.39 16.61
N ASN A 42 -2.77 6.16 15.94
CA ASN A 42 -3.80 5.61 15.07
C ASN A 42 -3.20 4.97 13.81
N PHE A 43 -4.03 4.32 12.99
CA PHE A 43 -3.54 3.56 11.84
C PHE A 43 -2.89 4.46 10.78
N TRP A 44 -3.52 5.57 10.44
CA TRP A 44 -3.01 6.48 9.41
C TRP A 44 -1.79 7.25 9.87
N GLU A 45 -1.69 7.65 11.15
CA GLU A 45 -0.45 8.21 11.72
C GLU A 45 0.72 7.27 11.49
N ARG A 46 0.54 5.98 11.76
CA ARG A 46 1.60 4.97 11.55
C ARG A 46 1.99 4.75 10.09
N CYS A 47 1.07 5.00 9.15
CA CYS A 47 1.35 4.89 7.72
C CYS A 47 1.98 6.17 7.14
N MET A 48 1.53 7.34 7.61
CA MET A 48 1.87 8.64 7.02
C MET A 48 3.08 9.31 7.69
N ASP A 49 3.36 8.99 8.96
CA ASP A 49 4.59 9.41 9.62
C ASP A 49 5.75 8.52 9.17
N VAL A 50 6.75 9.12 8.52
CA VAL A 50 7.88 8.41 7.92
C VAL A 50 8.70 7.65 8.95
N ASP A 51 8.91 8.21 10.15
CA ASP A 51 9.70 7.56 11.20
C ASP A 51 8.96 6.36 11.79
N LEU A 52 7.66 6.48 12.05
CA LEU A 52 6.83 5.38 12.53
C LEU A 52 6.71 4.27 11.48
N CYS A 53 6.44 4.63 10.23
CA CYS A 53 6.35 3.71 9.10
C CYS A 53 7.67 2.94 8.93
N THR A 54 8.80 3.63 8.92
CA THR A 54 10.14 3.04 8.83
C THR A 54 10.39 2.07 9.98
N LYS A 55 10.16 2.51 11.21
CA LYS A 55 10.35 1.69 12.42
C LYS A 55 9.52 0.41 12.39
N ILE A 56 8.23 0.52 11.99
CA ILE A 56 7.34 -0.64 11.90
C ILE A 56 7.80 -1.58 10.78
N THR A 57 8.21 -1.05 9.64
CA THR A 57 8.70 -1.82 8.49
C THR A 57 9.94 -2.65 8.85
N LEU A 58 10.82 -2.13 9.70
CA LEU A 58 12.07 -2.80 10.11
C LEU A 58 11.89 -3.86 11.21
N GLN A 59 10.84 -3.77 12.05
CA GLN A 59 10.60 -4.73 13.15
C GLN A 59 10.67 -6.21 12.72
N PRO A 60 10.04 -6.64 11.60
CA PRO A 60 10.15 -8.03 11.14
C PRO A 60 11.59 -8.46 10.80
N LEU A 61 12.39 -7.58 10.21
CA LEU A 61 13.79 -7.87 9.84
C LEU A 61 14.65 -8.05 11.09
N GLU A 62 14.41 -7.27 12.12
CA GLU A 62 15.09 -7.41 13.41
C GLU A 62 14.77 -8.75 14.08
N ARG A 63 13.52 -9.19 14.01
CA ARG A 63 13.03 -10.42 14.65
C ARG A 63 13.31 -11.68 13.83
N TYR A 64 13.12 -11.62 12.53
CA TYR A 64 13.19 -12.77 11.62
C TYR A 64 14.39 -12.66 10.67
N LYS A 65 15.54 -13.06 11.14
CA LYS A 65 16.84 -12.90 10.43
C LYS A 65 16.96 -13.54 9.04
N LYS A 66 15.96 -14.32 8.61
CA LYS A 66 15.96 -15.02 7.31
C LYS A 66 14.99 -14.42 6.29
N ILE A 67 14.33 -13.32 6.61
CA ILE A 67 13.48 -12.59 5.66
C ILE A 67 14.38 -11.83 4.66
N ASP A 68 14.08 -11.94 3.38
CA ASP A 68 14.88 -11.39 2.30
C ASP A 68 14.45 -9.97 1.89
N ALA A 69 13.26 -9.54 2.26
CA ALA A 69 12.74 -8.22 1.90
C ALA A 69 12.00 -7.51 3.04
N ALA A 70 12.08 -6.18 3.03
CA ALA A 70 11.24 -5.27 3.79
C ALA A 70 10.09 -4.80 2.90
N ILE A 71 8.83 -5.15 3.25
CA ILE A 71 7.66 -4.53 2.61
C ILE A 71 7.22 -3.34 3.45
N ILE A 72 7.02 -2.19 2.79
CA ILE A 72 6.65 -0.95 3.46
C ILE A 72 5.36 -1.11 4.29
N PHE A 73 5.33 -0.55 5.49
CA PHE A 73 4.11 -0.51 6.28
C PHE A 73 3.18 0.57 5.73
N SER A 74 2.15 0.16 5.04
CA SER A 74 1.16 1.01 4.38
C SER A 74 -0.17 0.26 4.29
N ASP A 75 -1.12 0.80 3.52
CA ASP A 75 -2.40 0.17 3.24
C ASP A 75 -2.73 0.16 1.74
N ILE A 76 -3.51 -0.83 1.30
CA ILE A 76 -4.00 -0.92 -0.08
C ILE A 76 -4.94 0.23 -0.44
N LEU A 77 -5.57 0.87 0.55
CA LEU A 77 -6.50 1.98 0.38
C LEU A 77 -5.84 3.35 0.48
N THR A 78 -4.50 3.42 0.51
CA THR A 78 -3.72 4.68 0.52
C THR A 78 -4.21 5.72 -0.49
N PRO A 79 -4.68 5.38 -1.70
CA PRO A 79 -5.22 6.36 -2.64
C PRO A 79 -6.40 7.14 -2.08
N LEU A 80 -7.26 6.54 -1.27
CA LEU A 80 -8.52 7.15 -0.84
C LEU A 80 -8.30 8.37 0.08
N PRO A 81 -7.53 8.29 1.19
CA PRO A 81 -7.24 9.50 1.97
C PRO A 81 -6.42 10.53 1.19
N SER A 82 -5.60 10.11 0.22
CA SER A 82 -4.88 11.03 -0.66
C SER A 82 -5.80 11.83 -1.60
N LEU A 83 -6.99 11.29 -1.88
CA LEU A 83 -8.06 11.93 -2.65
C LEU A 83 -9.06 12.68 -1.77
N GLY A 84 -8.86 12.71 -0.44
CA GLY A 84 -9.70 13.43 0.51
C GLY A 84 -10.86 12.60 1.09
N TYR A 85 -10.89 11.27 0.87
CA TYR A 85 -11.90 10.40 1.48
C TYR A 85 -11.45 9.96 2.87
N ASP A 86 -12.36 10.04 3.84
CA ASP A 86 -12.12 9.47 5.17
C ASP A 86 -12.18 7.94 5.10
N VAL A 87 -11.17 7.29 5.66
CA VAL A 87 -11.07 5.83 5.77
C VAL A 87 -10.81 5.47 7.22
N GLU A 88 -11.78 4.85 7.86
CA GLU A 88 -11.72 4.46 9.27
C GLU A 88 -11.60 2.95 9.45
N TYR A 89 -10.77 2.55 10.41
CA TYR A 89 -10.56 1.15 10.83
C TYR A 89 -11.10 0.94 12.26
N GLY A 90 -12.07 0.05 12.41
CA GLY A 90 -12.64 -0.28 13.73
C GLY A 90 -13.83 -1.22 13.58
N GLY A 91 -13.61 -2.53 13.78
CA GLY A 91 -14.66 -3.54 13.55
C GLY A 91 -15.02 -3.76 12.06
N GLY A 92 -14.18 -3.24 11.15
CA GLY A 92 -14.34 -3.23 9.71
C GLY A 92 -13.71 -1.96 9.13
N ILE A 93 -13.85 -1.77 7.83
CA ILE A 93 -13.46 -0.55 7.12
C ILE A 93 -14.72 0.25 6.83
N ARG A 94 -14.70 1.55 7.14
CA ARG A 94 -15.71 2.51 6.74
C ARG A 94 -15.07 3.59 5.90
N ILE A 95 -15.72 3.98 4.82
CA ILE A 95 -15.26 5.02 3.89
C ILE A 95 -16.38 6.05 3.78
N SER A 96 -16.01 7.33 3.74
CA SER A 96 -16.96 8.43 3.54
C SER A 96 -17.74 8.28 2.24
N ASP A 97 -18.88 8.94 2.15
CA ASP A 97 -19.76 8.87 0.98
C ASP A 97 -19.01 9.26 -0.30
N PHE A 98 -19.30 8.52 -1.36
CA PHE A 98 -18.72 8.68 -2.69
C PHE A 98 -19.81 8.67 -3.76
N ASN A 99 -19.71 9.63 -4.69
CA ASN A 99 -20.52 9.67 -5.90
C ASN A 99 -19.63 9.45 -7.13
N LEU A 100 -20.12 8.70 -8.13
CA LEU A 100 -19.41 8.47 -9.39
C LEU A 100 -19.18 9.79 -10.19
N ASP A 101 -19.90 10.85 -9.88
CA ASP A 101 -19.71 12.18 -10.50
C ASP A 101 -18.49 12.93 -9.92
N ASP A 102 -17.97 12.51 -8.75
CA ASP A 102 -16.81 13.14 -8.11
C ASP A 102 -15.47 12.71 -8.74
N VAL A 103 -15.49 11.73 -9.66
CA VAL A 103 -14.28 11.17 -10.28
C VAL A 103 -13.49 12.21 -11.08
N ASP A 104 -14.15 13.20 -11.66
CA ASP A 104 -13.52 14.26 -12.43
C ASP A 104 -12.64 15.17 -11.57
N ASP A 105 -12.89 15.24 -10.26
CA ASP A 105 -12.07 15.99 -9.30
C ASP A 105 -10.69 15.35 -9.06
N TRP A 106 -10.50 14.08 -9.46
CA TRP A 106 -9.23 13.36 -9.31
C TRP A 106 -8.16 13.75 -10.36
N THR A 107 -8.48 14.66 -11.29
CA THR A 107 -7.63 15.00 -12.45
C THR A 107 -6.27 15.58 -12.11
N ASN A 108 -6.11 16.20 -10.93
CA ASN A 108 -4.88 16.86 -10.49
C ASN A 108 -4.08 16.04 -9.47
N PHE A 109 -4.35 14.74 -9.36
CA PHE A 109 -3.61 13.89 -8.45
C PHE A 109 -2.12 13.79 -8.86
N SER A 110 -1.26 13.83 -7.85
CA SER A 110 0.16 13.51 -7.96
C SER A 110 0.59 12.81 -6.68
N ALA A 111 1.17 11.64 -6.80
CA ALA A 111 1.63 10.85 -5.66
C ALA A 111 2.62 11.63 -4.80
N ARG A 112 3.61 12.29 -5.44
CA ARG A 112 4.62 13.08 -4.75
C ARG A 112 4.06 14.23 -3.92
N LYS A 113 2.91 14.80 -4.33
CA LYS A 113 2.25 15.91 -3.64
C LYS A 113 1.24 15.45 -2.60
N HIS A 114 0.45 14.42 -2.92
CA HIS A 114 -0.73 14.05 -2.13
C HIS A 114 -0.53 12.81 -1.26
N ALA A 115 0.48 11.97 -1.56
CA ALA A 115 0.77 10.73 -0.84
C ALA A 115 2.27 10.39 -0.78
N PRO A 116 3.15 11.34 -0.38
CA PRO A 116 4.60 11.12 -0.42
C PRO A 116 5.10 10.06 0.56
N TRP A 117 4.36 9.78 1.62
CA TRP A 117 4.81 9.02 2.80
C TRP A 117 5.27 7.60 2.50
N ALA A 118 4.65 6.88 1.54
CA ALA A 118 5.06 5.53 1.21
C ALA A 118 6.45 5.49 0.53
N ALA A 119 6.69 6.41 -0.40
CA ALA A 119 7.99 6.55 -1.05
C ALA A 119 9.06 7.08 -0.07
N ASP A 120 8.73 8.08 0.75
CA ASP A 120 9.65 8.63 1.75
C ASP A 120 10.00 7.58 2.82
N GLY A 121 9.02 6.76 3.24
CA GLY A 121 9.25 5.62 4.12
C GLY A 121 10.17 4.57 3.50
N LEU A 122 9.97 4.20 2.23
CA LEU A 122 10.85 3.28 1.50
C LEU A 122 12.28 3.80 1.39
N LYS A 123 12.43 5.11 1.13
CA LYS A 123 13.74 5.75 1.12
C LYS A 123 14.42 5.64 2.48
N SER A 124 13.73 5.99 3.56
CA SER A 124 14.24 5.90 4.93
C SER A 124 14.59 4.46 5.32
N VAL A 125 13.75 3.48 4.98
CA VAL A 125 14.07 2.04 5.13
C VAL A 125 15.36 1.69 4.40
N GLY A 126 15.54 2.22 3.18
CA GLY A 126 16.74 1.99 2.37
C GLY A 126 18.03 2.47 3.02
N GLU A 127 17.98 3.56 3.77
CA GLU A 127 19.13 4.07 4.53
C GLU A 127 19.59 3.09 5.63
N VAL A 128 18.67 2.28 6.16
CA VAL A 128 18.95 1.30 7.22
C VAL A 128 19.34 -0.06 6.64
N VAL A 129 18.57 -0.59 5.67
CA VAL A 129 18.82 -1.93 5.14
C VAL A 129 19.92 -1.97 4.09
N GLY A 130 20.21 -0.84 3.45
CA GLY A 130 21.22 -0.73 2.39
C GLY A 130 20.95 -1.74 1.28
N GLU A 131 21.98 -2.52 0.94
CA GLU A 131 21.92 -3.57 -0.09
C GLU A 131 21.59 -4.96 0.48
N THR A 132 21.34 -5.11 1.79
CA THR A 132 21.17 -6.42 2.42
C THR A 132 19.80 -7.06 2.17
N ASN A 133 18.73 -6.26 2.22
CA ASN A 133 17.36 -6.70 2.00
C ASN A 133 16.70 -5.90 0.88
N ALA A 134 15.85 -6.54 0.10
CA ALA A 134 15.04 -5.85 -0.89
C ALA A 134 13.98 -4.97 -0.21
N ARG A 135 13.65 -3.85 -0.84
CA ARG A 135 12.56 -2.97 -0.45
C ARG A 135 11.37 -3.20 -1.38
N LEU A 136 10.24 -3.55 -0.79
CA LEU A 136 9.02 -3.81 -1.54
C LEU A 136 8.00 -2.70 -1.27
N GLY A 137 7.55 -2.07 -2.35
CA GLY A 137 6.40 -1.18 -2.32
C GLY A 137 5.11 -1.91 -2.69
N PHE A 138 3.97 -1.29 -2.46
CA PHE A 138 2.68 -1.81 -2.92
C PHE A 138 1.59 -0.75 -2.91
N VAL A 139 0.53 -1.02 -3.67
CA VAL A 139 -0.76 -0.29 -3.63
C VAL A 139 -1.86 -1.31 -3.92
N GLY A 140 -3.09 -1.05 -3.50
CA GLY A 140 -4.23 -1.87 -3.90
C GLY A 140 -4.50 -1.77 -5.40
N SER A 141 -5.02 -2.84 -6.02
CA SER A 141 -5.41 -2.78 -7.42
C SER A 141 -6.56 -1.78 -7.63
N PRO A 142 -6.66 -1.12 -8.79
CA PRO A 142 -7.74 -0.18 -9.08
C PRO A 142 -9.13 -0.77 -8.84
N TRP A 143 -9.34 -2.03 -9.23
CA TRP A 143 -10.59 -2.74 -8.98
C TRP A 143 -10.90 -2.87 -7.49
N THR A 144 -9.94 -3.33 -6.70
CA THR A 144 -10.12 -3.51 -5.25
C THR A 144 -10.46 -2.19 -4.55
N ILE A 145 -9.70 -1.13 -4.87
CA ILE A 145 -9.91 0.20 -4.26
C ILE A 145 -11.30 0.74 -4.62
N CYS A 146 -11.68 0.67 -5.90
CA CYS A 146 -12.98 1.13 -6.38
C CYS A 146 -14.14 0.34 -5.77
N MET A 147 -14.00 -0.97 -5.59
CA MET A 147 -15.02 -1.78 -4.93
C MET A 147 -15.23 -1.36 -3.47
N TYR A 148 -14.15 -1.13 -2.71
CA TYR A 148 -14.24 -0.61 -1.35
C TYR A 148 -14.89 0.78 -1.31
N LEU A 149 -14.50 1.68 -2.21
CA LEU A 149 -15.06 3.03 -2.29
C LEU A 149 -16.57 3.01 -2.60
N LEU A 150 -16.98 2.24 -3.62
CA LEU A 150 -18.39 2.11 -4.03
C LEU A 150 -19.25 1.46 -2.95
N SER A 151 -18.68 0.55 -2.15
CA SER A 151 -19.42 -0.13 -1.07
C SER A 151 -19.47 0.65 0.24
N GLY A 152 -18.69 1.74 0.37
CA GLY A 152 -18.52 2.46 1.64
C GLY A 152 -17.71 1.67 2.68
N GLY A 153 -16.94 0.66 2.25
CA GLY A 153 -16.10 -0.18 3.10
C GLY A 153 -16.51 -1.66 3.13
N THR A 154 -16.41 -2.30 4.32
CA THR A 154 -16.64 -3.76 4.47
C THR A 154 -18.08 -4.15 4.85
N GLY A 155 -18.98 -3.20 5.00
CA GLY A 155 -20.38 -3.45 5.38
C GLY A 155 -21.27 -4.05 4.26
N ASP A 156 -20.84 -3.88 3.02
CA ASP A 156 -21.54 -4.39 1.83
C ASP A 156 -21.10 -5.84 1.55
N LYS A 157 -21.89 -6.79 2.08
CA LYS A 157 -21.60 -8.22 1.90
C LYS A 157 -21.58 -8.57 0.40
N ASP A 158 -20.53 -9.27 -0.03
CA ASP A 158 -20.31 -9.67 -1.41
C ASP A 158 -20.31 -8.51 -2.43
N PHE A 159 -20.13 -7.26 -1.93
CA PHE A 159 -20.10 -6.02 -2.74
C PHE A 159 -21.37 -5.84 -3.59
N HIS A 160 -22.56 -6.19 -3.07
CA HIS A 160 -23.80 -6.12 -3.82
C HIS A 160 -24.14 -4.70 -4.28
N ASN A 161 -24.01 -3.70 -3.39
CA ASN A 161 -24.31 -2.31 -3.73
C ASN A 161 -23.27 -1.74 -4.71
N ALA A 162 -21.99 -2.03 -4.50
CA ALA A 162 -20.92 -1.63 -5.41
C ALA A 162 -21.15 -2.20 -6.83
N ARG A 163 -21.47 -3.49 -6.92
CA ARG A 163 -21.82 -4.14 -8.20
C ARG A 163 -23.04 -3.53 -8.87
N ALA A 164 -24.11 -3.28 -8.10
CA ALA A 164 -25.31 -2.63 -8.63
C ALA A 164 -24.99 -1.24 -9.21
N LYS A 165 -24.17 -0.42 -8.53
CA LYS A 165 -23.72 0.89 -9.03
C LYS A 165 -22.95 0.75 -10.35
N ILE A 166 -22.06 -0.26 -10.48
CA ILE A 166 -21.30 -0.52 -11.71
C ILE A 166 -22.22 -0.88 -12.87
N TYR A 167 -23.17 -1.81 -12.66
CA TYR A 167 -24.08 -2.25 -13.70
C TYR A 167 -25.08 -1.16 -14.12
N SER A 168 -25.49 -0.29 -13.20
CA SER A 168 -26.40 0.81 -13.49
C SER A 168 -25.73 1.97 -14.23
N ASN A 169 -24.40 2.12 -14.10
CA ASN A 169 -23.66 3.24 -14.67
C ASN A 169 -22.31 2.76 -15.26
N PRO A 170 -22.32 1.88 -16.28
CA PRO A 170 -21.10 1.20 -16.75
C PRO A 170 -20.03 2.16 -17.29
N GLU A 171 -20.41 3.24 -17.98
CA GLU A 171 -19.45 4.21 -18.53
C GLU A 171 -18.77 5.03 -17.41
N LYS A 172 -19.54 5.48 -16.40
CA LYS A 172 -18.96 6.17 -15.25
C LYS A 172 -18.07 5.23 -14.42
N ALA A 173 -18.47 3.98 -14.24
CA ALA A 173 -17.66 2.98 -13.55
C ALA A 173 -16.36 2.68 -14.29
N LYS A 174 -16.39 2.59 -15.62
CA LYS A 174 -15.20 2.45 -16.46
C LYS A 174 -14.28 3.66 -16.32
N HIS A 175 -14.83 4.87 -16.38
CA HIS A 175 -14.07 6.10 -16.20
C HIS A 175 -13.39 6.13 -14.83
N MET A 176 -14.11 5.81 -13.76
CA MET A 176 -13.56 5.69 -12.39
C MET A 176 -12.39 4.69 -12.32
N LEU A 177 -12.54 3.50 -12.92
CA LEU A 177 -11.49 2.50 -12.92
C LEU A 177 -10.24 2.96 -13.69
N MET A 178 -10.42 3.66 -14.80
CA MET A 178 -9.29 4.22 -15.56
C MET A 178 -8.56 5.29 -14.76
N LYS A 179 -9.29 6.22 -14.15
CA LYS A 179 -8.71 7.26 -13.29
C LYS A 179 -7.99 6.69 -12.07
N MET A 180 -8.57 5.69 -11.41
CA MET A 180 -7.90 4.99 -10.31
C MET A 180 -6.65 4.25 -10.80
N GLY A 181 -6.66 3.72 -12.03
CA GLY A 181 -5.49 3.11 -12.65
C GLY A 181 -4.34 4.10 -12.85
N GLU A 182 -4.63 5.33 -13.29
CA GLU A 182 -3.65 6.41 -13.40
C GLU A 182 -3.04 6.76 -12.03
N ILE A 183 -3.88 6.91 -11.01
CA ILE A 183 -3.47 7.22 -9.62
C ILE A 183 -2.60 6.11 -9.04
N VAL A 184 -3.01 4.87 -9.18
CA VAL A 184 -2.25 3.70 -8.71
C VAL A 184 -0.91 3.60 -9.44
N GLY A 185 -0.90 3.84 -10.75
CA GLY A 185 0.34 3.88 -11.54
C GLY A 185 1.31 4.95 -11.06
N ASP A 186 0.83 6.15 -10.76
CA ASP A 186 1.65 7.25 -10.25
C ASP A 186 2.21 6.94 -8.84
N LEU A 187 1.39 6.35 -7.96
CA LEU A 187 1.83 5.91 -6.63
C LEU A 187 2.92 4.83 -6.69
N LEU A 188 2.79 3.85 -7.58
CA LEU A 188 3.80 2.82 -7.76
C LEU A 188 5.09 3.41 -8.36
N ALA A 189 4.96 4.32 -9.33
CA ALA A 189 6.09 5.03 -9.92
C ALA A 189 6.84 5.86 -8.87
N ASP A 190 6.14 6.57 -7.99
CA ASP A 190 6.75 7.35 -6.90
C ASP A 190 7.54 6.45 -5.93
N GLN A 191 6.98 5.29 -5.58
CA GLN A 191 7.65 4.31 -4.71
C GLN A 191 8.94 3.76 -5.34
N VAL A 192 8.99 3.59 -6.66
CA VAL A 192 10.19 3.14 -7.38
C VAL A 192 11.18 4.30 -7.55
N LEU A 193 10.74 5.43 -8.12
CA LEU A 193 11.63 6.50 -8.56
C LEU A 193 12.18 7.34 -7.39
N HIS A 194 11.38 7.57 -6.36
CA HIS A 194 11.75 8.39 -5.21
C HIS A 194 11.97 7.57 -3.93
N GLY A 195 11.22 6.48 -3.76
CA GLY A 195 11.38 5.56 -2.63
C GLY A 195 12.51 4.55 -2.82
N GLY A 196 12.93 4.29 -4.06
CA GLY A 196 13.93 3.30 -4.40
C GLY A 196 13.48 1.87 -4.09
N ALA A 197 12.19 1.57 -4.30
CA ALA A 197 11.69 0.20 -4.21
C ALA A 197 12.38 -0.69 -5.24
N ASP A 198 12.84 -1.86 -4.81
CA ASP A 198 13.46 -2.86 -5.68
C ASP A 198 12.41 -3.67 -6.45
N ALA A 199 11.19 -3.74 -5.93
CA ALA A 199 10.01 -4.27 -6.59
C ALA A 199 8.73 -3.65 -5.98
N VAL A 200 7.64 -3.68 -6.75
CA VAL A 200 6.32 -3.24 -6.31
C VAL A 200 5.28 -4.33 -6.56
N GLN A 201 4.27 -4.41 -5.68
CA GLN A 201 3.16 -5.34 -5.77
C GLN A 201 1.84 -4.58 -5.96
N LEU A 202 1.01 -5.10 -6.85
CA LEU A 202 -0.35 -4.65 -7.10
C LEU A 202 -1.34 -5.72 -6.63
#